data_ce7a525742dc624d0e2cc135de70b39e
#
_entry.id   ce7a525742dc624d0e2cc135de70b39e
#
_cell.length_a   1.000
_cell.length_b   1.000
_cell.length_c   1.000
_cell.angle_alpha   90.00
_cell.angle_beta   90.00
_cell.angle_gamma   90.00
#
_symmetry.space_group_name_H-M   'P 1'
#
loop_
_entity.id
_entity.type
_entity.pdbx_description
1 polymer ?
#
loop_
_entity_poly.entity_id
_entity_poly.type
_entity_poly.pdbx_seq_one_letter_code
_entity_poly.pdbx_strand_id
1 'polypeptide(L)'
;MNILFASGKGGAGKTTVTAGLSAFWPRPFVIVDADVEAPDLGLYLPHHFTHHETVGLEVPKAINERCDLCGECVAICQFNAIKKLAGRIMPFSDMCHGCGGCSAVCAPNAIVTGLRELGQLSFGETDDHHHFIEGRSRIGEAMTPPIIRALLRHARQTAERLQADLLIDAPPGVSCPVMTAAAHADVVVLVVDPTPFGVHDFKLALQAFTDANKPVAVVINRSGQIEIAQSEASLVTFCTEHSIPILARIPFDREAAAHAASGQHPLTLSSLWRDRFEKAALDVANHIVGDRHV
;
A
#
# COMPACT_ATOMS: atom_id res chain seq x y z
N MET A 1 -4.64 -15.13 5.16
CA MET A 1 -3.76 -14.76 4.02
C MET A 1 -3.64 -13.26 3.90
N ASN A 2 -2.48 -12.79 3.37
CA ASN A 2 -2.24 -11.38 3.16
C ASN A 2 -2.35 -11.09 1.67
N ILE A 3 -3.38 -10.35 1.27
CA ILE A 3 -3.75 -10.08 -0.12
C ILE A 3 -3.51 -8.60 -0.40
N LEU A 4 -2.62 -8.31 -1.33
CA LEU A 4 -2.32 -6.95 -1.76
C LEU A 4 -3.10 -6.61 -3.02
N PHE A 5 -3.98 -5.63 -2.95
CA PHE A 5 -4.58 -5.02 -4.13
C PHE A 5 -3.66 -3.90 -4.61
N ALA A 6 -3.14 -4.03 -5.81
CA ALA A 6 -2.19 -3.09 -6.40
C ALA A 6 -2.61 -2.69 -7.82
N SER A 7 -2.01 -1.65 -8.36
CA SER A 7 -2.24 -1.21 -9.74
C SER A 7 -0.98 -0.58 -10.32
N GLY A 8 -0.76 -0.72 -11.61
CA GLY A 8 0.41 -0.15 -12.30
C GLY A 8 0.42 1.39 -12.32
N LYS A 9 -0.74 2.03 -12.11
CA LYS A 9 -0.88 3.50 -12.07
C LYS A 9 -1.99 3.94 -11.13
N GLY A 10 -2.00 5.22 -10.77
CA GLY A 10 -3.13 5.87 -10.10
C GLY A 10 -4.38 5.90 -10.99
N GLY A 11 -5.55 5.85 -10.39
CA GLY A 11 -6.84 5.95 -11.10
C GLY A 11 -7.34 4.67 -11.78
N ALA A 12 -6.66 3.52 -11.65
CA ALA A 12 -7.16 2.23 -12.15
C ALA A 12 -8.40 1.71 -11.39
N GLY A 13 -8.77 2.35 -10.28
CA GLY A 13 -9.90 1.97 -9.43
C GLY A 13 -9.56 0.90 -8.40
N LYS A 14 -8.29 0.78 -8.02
CA LYS A 14 -7.78 -0.13 -7.00
C LYS A 14 -8.60 -0.04 -5.70
N THR A 15 -8.68 1.14 -5.08
CA THR A 15 -9.42 1.38 -3.83
C THR A 15 -10.91 1.05 -3.96
N THR A 16 -11.54 1.40 -5.11
CA THR A 16 -12.94 1.03 -5.40
C THR A 16 -13.12 -0.49 -5.44
N VAL A 17 -12.18 -1.20 -6.09
CA VAL A 17 -12.21 -2.68 -6.16
C VAL A 17 -11.95 -3.28 -4.79
N THR A 18 -10.98 -2.77 -4.04
CA THR A 18 -10.69 -3.24 -2.67
C THR A 18 -11.91 -3.10 -1.76
N ALA A 19 -12.54 -1.92 -1.75
CA ALA A 19 -13.76 -1.67 -0.97
C ALA A 19 -14.93 -2.55 -1.45
N GLY A 20 -15.11 -2.69 -2.76
CA GLY A 20 -16.18 -3.52 -3.33
C GLY A 20 -16.03 -5.00 -3.00
N LEU A 21 -14.82 -5.54 -3.05
CA LEU A 21 -14.56 -6.94 -2.69
C LEU A 21 -14.69 -7.17 -1.18
N SER A 22 -14.25 -6.23 -0.35
CA SER A 22 -14.33 -6.37 1.11
C SER A 22 -15.76 -6.50 1.60
N ALA A 23 -16.73 -5.82 0.98
CA ALA A 23 -18.14 -5.87 1.38
C ALA A 23 -18.79 -7.28 1.20
N PHE A 24 -18.20 -8.14 0.37
CA PHE A 24 -18.67 -9.52 0.13
C PHE A 24 -17.59 -10.56 0.43
N TRP A 25 -16.56 -10.18 1.17
CA TRP A 25 -15.50 -11.13 1.48
C TRP A 25 -16.02 -12.28 2.34
N PRO A 26 -15.86 -13.55 1.91
CA PRO A 26 -16.58 -14.67 2.52
C PRO A 26 -15.97 -15.18 3.83
N ARG A 27 -14.91 -14.54 4.33
CA ARG A 27 -14.18 -14.95 5.53
C ARG A 27 -13.93 -13.75 6.45
N PRO A 28 -13.62 -13.97 7.74
CA PRO A 28 -13.14 -12.88 8.59
C PRO A 28 -11.92 -12.18 7.97
N PHE A 29 -11.87 -10.86 8.02
CA PHE A 29 -10.76 -10.09 7.48
C PHE A 29 -10.45 -8.84 8.30
N VAL A 30 -9.22 -8.37 8.14
CA VAL A 30 -8.75 -7.03 8.52
C VAL A 30 -8.50 -6.27 7.23
N ILE A 31 -8.98 -5.05 7.12
CA ILE A 31 -8.76 -4.20 5.95
C ILE A 31 -7.80 -3.05 6.29
N VAL A 32 -6.90 -2.74 5.35
CA VAL A 32 -5.82 -1.79 5.56
C VAL A 32 -5.71 -0.84 4.39
N ASP A 33 -5.68 0.46 4.68
CA ASP A 33 -5.25 1.47 3.72
C ASP A 33 -3.76 1.73 3.88
N ALA A 34 -2.97 1.23 2.93
CA ALA A 34 -1.52 1.41 2.88
C ALA A 34 -1.08 2.50 1.89
N ASP A 35 -2.02 3.20 1.24
CA ASP A 35 -1.73 4.43 0.49
C ASP A 35 -1.56 5.61 1.46
N VAL A 36 -0.49 5.58 2.22
CA VAL A 36 -0.26 6.51 3.34
C VAL A 36 -0.09 7.98 2.91
N GLU A 37 0.12 8.25 1.62
CA GLU A 37 0.22 9.61 1.08
C GLU A 37 -1.16 10.21 0.79
N ALA A 38 -2.09 9.37 0.33
CA ALA A 38 -3.45 9.76 0.00
C ALA A 38 -4.44 8.65 0.39
N PRO A 39 -4.59 8.36 1.71
CA PRO A 39 -5.51 7.32 2.15
C PRO A 39 -6.95 7.75 1.87
N ASP A 40 -7.61 7.01 0.99
CA ASP A 40 -8.96 7.29 0.51
C ASP A 40 -9.92 6.09 0.65
N LEU A 41 -9.44 4.93 1.10
CA LEU A 41 -10.26 3.74 1.33
C LEU A 41 -11.37 4.01 2.36
N GLY A 42 -11.07 4.79 3.40
CA GLY A 42 -12.03 5.20 4.41
C GLY A 42 -13.20 6.05 3.88
N LEU A 43 -13.07 6.66 2.70
CA LEU A 43 -14.19 7.37 2.04
C LEU A 43 -15.28 6.40 1.55
N TYR A 44 -14.92 5.15 1.29
CA TYR A 44 -15.84 4.10 0.83
C TYR A 44 -16.34 3.20 1.95
N LEU A 45 -15.69 3.21 3.11
CA LEU A 45 -16.01 2.36 4.24
C LEU A 45 -16.46 3.23 5.41
N PRO A 46 -17.77 3.30 5.73
CA PRO A 46 -18.24 3.94 6.95
C PRO A 46 -17.52 3.29 8.15
N HIS A 47 -16.84 4.10 8.95
CA HIS A 47 -15.95 3.62 10.01
C HIS A 47 -15.78 4.64 11.14
N HIS A 48 -15.25 4.17 12.28
CA HIS A 48 -14.79 5.04 13.36
C HIS A 48 -13.43 4.58 13.90
N PHE A 49 -12.51 5.52 14.08
CA PHE A 49 -11.22 5.26 14.72
C PHE A 49 -11.32 5.44 16.23
N THR A 50 -10.73 4.51 16.97
CA THR A 50 -10.72 4.50 18.43
C THR A 50 -9.35 4.77 19.03
N HIS A 51 -8.29 4.57 18.25
CA HIS A 51 -6.90 4.70 18.69
C HIS A 51 -6.02 5.23 17.57
N HIS A 52 -4.98 6.00 17.96
CA HIS A 52 -3.98 6.52 17.05
C HIS A 52 -2.58 6.30 17.61
N GLU A 53 -1.62 6.00 16.73
CA GLU A 53 -0.23 5.81 17.07
C GLU A 53 0.66 6.62 16.13
N THR A 54 1.61 7.40 16.68
CA THR A 54 2.58 8.16 15.89
C THR A 54 3.70 7.25 15.42
N VAL A 55 4.01 7.28 14.13
CA VAL A 55 5.17 6.61 13.55
C VAL A 55 6.31 7.58 13.41
N GLY A 56 7.44 7.25 14.02
CA GLY A 56 8.65 8.07 13.98
C GLY A 56 9.85 7.34 13.39
N LEU A 57 10.81 8.12 12.91
CA LEU A 57 12.12 7.66 12.48
C LEU A 57 13.17 8.13 13.49
N GLU A 58 14.02 7.22 13.92
CA GLU A 58 15.18 7.58 14.71
C GLU A 58 16.16 8.42 13.88
N VAL A 59 16.49 9.60 14.38
CA VAL A 59 17.39 10.55 13.71
C VAL A 59 18.46 11.04 14.67
N PRO A 60 19.68 11.40 14.17
CA PRO A 60 20.74 11.91 15.02
C PRO A 60 20.42 13.31 15.56
N LYS A 61 20.81 13.53 16.82
CA LYS A 61 20.96 14.86 17.44
C LYS A 61 22.40 15.01 17.89
N ALA A 62 23.03 16.15 17.56
CA ALA A 62 24.41 16.41 17.95
C ALA A 62 24.47 17.13 19.30
N ILE A 63 25.26 16.62 20.24
CA ILE A 63 25.68 17.27 21.49
C ILE A 63 27.05 17.88 21.22
N ASN A 64 27.07 19.14 20.74
CA ASN A 64 28.31 19.78 20.26
C ASN A 64 29.35 19.99 21.36
N GLU A 65 28.96 20.07 22.61
CA GLU A 65 29.86 20.21 23.76
C GLU A 65 30.74 18.95 24.00
N ARG A 66 30.29 17.79 23.50
CA ARG A 66 31.04 16.54 23.56
C ARG A 66 31.85 16.27 22.29
N CYS A 67 31.58 17.03 21.22
CA CYS A 67 32.12 16.77 19.90
C CYS A 67 33.55 17.26 19.74
N ASP A 68 34.47 16.39 19.35
CA ASP A 68 35.84 16.72 19.00
C ASP A 68 36.05 17.16 17.56
N LEU A 69 34.96 17.22 16.77
CA LEU A 69 34.95 17.61 15.35
C LEU A 69 35.76 16.69 14.42
N CYS A 70 35.98 15.43 14.75
CA CYS A 70 36.72 14.47 13.93
C CYS A 70 36.12 14.28 12.52
N GLY A 71 34.80 14.41 12.35
CA GLY A 71 34.13 14.33 11.04
C GLY A 71 33.72 12.92 10.60
N GLU A 72 33.95 11.87 11.40
CA GLU A 72 33.60 10.49 11.07
C GLU A 72 32.10 10.32 10.75
N CYS A 73 31.23 10.99 11.51
CA CYS A 73 29.78 10.97 11.28
C CYS A 73 29.38 11.61 9.94
N VAL A 74 30.14 12.58 9.46
CA VAL A 74 29.92 13.20 8.14
C VAL A 74 30.40 12.27 7.03
N ALA A 75 31.58 11.65 7.20
CA ALA A 75 32.18 10.77 6.20
C ALA A 75 31.34 9.51 5.95
N ILE A 76 30.71 8.91 6.99
CA ILE A 76 29.91 7.70 6.85
C ILE A 76 28.54 7.97 6.23
N CYS A 77 28.03 9.20 6.27
CA CYS A 77 26.65 9.50 5.86
C CYS A 77 26.48 9.48 4.35
N GLN A 78 25.94 8.39 3.81
CA GLN A 78 25.63 8.22 2.41
C GLN A 78 24.53 9.20 1.89
N PHE A 79 23.70 9.73 2.78
CA PHE A 79 22.56 10.59 2.46
C PHE A 79 22.89 12.08 2.62
N ASN A 80 24.13 12.42 2.96
CA ASN A 80 24.53 13.80 3.25
C ASN A 80 23.66 14.51 4.31
N ALA A 81 22.99 13.76 5.17
CA ALA A 81 22.09 14.24 6.20
C ALA A 81 22.78 14.77 7.46
N ILE A 82 24.10 14.82 7.49
CA ILE A 82 24.89 15.40 8.57
C ILE A 82 26.10 16.13 7.98
N LYS A 83 26.35 17.34 8.45
CA LYS A 83 27.41 18.21 7.94
C LYS A 83 28.21 18.85 9.08
N LYS A 84 29.45 19.23 8.79
CA LYS A 84 30.28 20.09 9.64
C LYS A 84 30.19 21.50 9.09
N LEU A 85 29.52 22.40 9.80
CA LEU A 85 29.29 23.78 9.41
C LEU A 85 29.61 24.70 10.60
N ALA A 86 30.34 25.80 10.34
CA ALA A 86 30.69 26.80 11.36
C ALA A 86 31.24 26.23 12.66
N GLY A 87 32.12 25.22 12.57
CA GLY A 87 32.72 24.58 13.75
C GLY A 87 31.76 23.71 14.59
N ARG A 88 30.64 23.27 14.02
CA ARG A 88 29.65 22.40 14.65
C ARG A 88 29.24 21.26 13.74
N ILE A 89 28.79 20.16 14.32
CA ILE A 89 28.10 19.10 13.61
C ILE A 89 26.61 19.40 13.58
N MET A 90 26.04 19.40 12.38
CA MET A 90 24.62 19.74 12.13
C MET A 90 23.93 18.59 11.42
N PRO A 91 23.05 17.83 12.10
CA PRO A 91 22.16 16.89 11.48
C PRO A 91 20.97 17.59 10.78
N PHE A 92 20.61 17.08 9.61
CA PHE A 92 19.42 17.49 8.84
C PHE A 92 18.43 16.33 8.86
N SER A 93 17.50 16.40 9.80
CA SER A 93 16.55 15.31 10.09
C SER A 93 15.74 14.90 8.88
N ASP A 94 15.32 15.86 8.03
CA ASP A 94 14.47 15.60 6.86
C ASP A 94 15.21 14.84 5.75
N MET A 95 16.54 14.88 5.73
CA MET A 95 17.39 14.11 4.82
C MET A 95 17.84 12.78 5.41
N CYS A 96 17.58 12.53 6.70
CA CYS A 96 18.07 11.36 7.41
C CYS A 96 17.21 10.12 7.12
N HIS A 97 17.86 8.99 6.81
CA HIS A 97 17.22 7.69 6.57
C HIS A 97 17.23 6.76 7.80
N GLY A 98 17.65 7.26 8.98
CA GLY A 98 17.57 6.49 10.24
C GLY A 98 18.51 5.28 10.33
N CYS A 99 19.62 5.25 9.55
CA CYS A 99 20.50 4.08 9.50
C CYS A 99 21.39 3.89 10.75
N GLY A 100 21.48 4.90 11.64
CA GLY A 100 22.28 4.83 12.88
C GLY A 100 23.79 4.91 12.69
N GLY A 101 24.31 4.90 11.46
CA GLY A 101 25.76 4.85 11.19
C GLY A 101 26.57 5.96 11.84
N CYS A 102 26.05 7.20 11.86
CA CYS A 102 26.72 8.34 12.48
C CYS A 102 26.86 8.21 14.00
N SER A 103 25.89 7.59 14.67
CA SER A 103 25.96 7.30 16.11
C SER A 103 26.97 6.18 16.39
N ALA A 104 27.00 5.15 15.55
CA ALA A 104 27.87 3.99 15.72
C ALA A 104 29.38 4.34 15.62
N VAL A 105 29.75 5.32 14.78
CA VAL A 105 31.16 5.75 14.60
C VAL A 105 31.59 6.88 15.54
N CYS A 106 30.70 7.42 16.36
CA CYS A 106 30.97 8.57 17.20
C CYS A 106 31.65 8.16 18.51
N ALA A 107 33.00 8.09 18.54
CA ALA A 107 33.78 7.71 19.70
C ALA A 107 33.48 8.57 20.96
N PRO A 108 33.35 9.91 20.88
CA PRO A 108 32.98 10.73 22.05
C PRO A 108 31.50 10.65 22.43
N ASN A 109 30.69 9.81 21.78
CA ASN A 109 29.25 9.71 22.01
C ASN A 109 28.53 11.06 21.94
N ALA A 110 28.94 11.92 21.01
CA ALA A 110 28.36 13.22 20.76
C ALA A 110 27.14 13.19 19.84
N ILE A 111 26.81 12.04 19.26
CA ILE A 111 25.58 11.82 18.48
C ILE A 111 24.63 10.97 19.32
N VAL A 112 23.49 11.52 19.67
CA VAL A 112 22.41 10.83 20.37
C VAL A 112 21.20 10.64 19.47
N THR A 113 20.34 9.69 19.79
CA THR A 113 19.11 9.43 19.04
C THR A 113 18.02 10.41 19.43
N GLY A 114 17.39 11.01 18.42
CA GLY A 114 16.14 11.73 18.52
C GLY A 114 15.06 11.05 17.71
N LEU A 115 13.83 11.51 17.77
CA LEU A 115 12.72 11.02 16.96
C LEU A 115 12.26 12.13 16.03
N ARG A 116 12.07 11.80 14.74
CA ARG A 116 11.36 12.60 13.75
C ARG A 116 10.04 11.90 13.42
N GLU A 117 8.93 12.59 13.62
CA GLU A 117 7.63 12.08 13.24
C GLU A 117 7.52 11.99 11.71
N LEU A 118 7.07 10.83 11.22
CA LEU A 118 6.81 10.58 9.80
C LEU A 118 5.32 10.63 9.47
N GLY A 119 4.47 10.19 10.38
CA GLY A 119 3.03 10.06 10.18
C GLY A 119 2.33 9.37 11.35
N GLN A 120 1.12 8.94 11.09
CA GLN A 120 0.23 8.35 12.09
C GLN A 120 -0.41 7.07 11.56
N LEU A 121 -0.67 6.11 12.42
CA LEU A 121 -1.57 4.99 12.21
C LEU A 121 -2.85 5.24 12.96
N SER A 122 -3.98 4.92 12.34
CA SER A 122 -5.32 5.02 12.93
C SER A 122 -5.94 3.63 12.96
N PHE A 123 -6.49 3.23 14.11
CA PHE A 123 -7.07 1.92 14.35
C PHE A 123 -8.54 2.07 14.70
N GLY A 124 -9.40 1.26 14.09
CA GLY A 124 -10.83 1.30 14.33
C GLY A 124 -11.55 0.13 13.68
N GLU A 125 -12.85 0.33 13.51
CA GLU A 125 -13.74 -0.66 12.92
C GLU A 125 -14.67 0.02 11.91
N THR A 126 -15.04 -0.73 10.87
CA THR A 126 -16.11 -0.35 9.97
C THR A 126 -17.47 -0.52 10.68
N ASP A 127 -18.53 0.09 10.15
CA ASP A 127 -19.89 -0.08 10.69
C ASP A 127 -20.36 -1.55 10.68
N ASP A 128 -19.78 -2.37 9.78
CA ASP A 128 -20.01 -3.83 9.73
C ASP A 128 -19.08 -4.62 10.68
N HIS A 129 -18.42 -3.95 11.63
CA HIS A 129 -17.54 -4.52 12.65
C HIS A 129 -16.29 -5.23 12.13
N HIS A 130 -15.78 -4.86 10.95
CA HIS A 130 -14.47 -5.31 10.47
C HIS A 130 -13.36 -4.38 10.95
N HIS A 131 -12.24 -4.92 11.39
CA HIS A 131 -11.10 -4.11 11.78
C HIS A 131 -10.55 -3.35 10.57
N PHE A 132 -10.45 -2.02 10.73
CA PHE A 132 -9.88 -1.11 9.73
C PHE A 132 -8.67 -0.37 10.29
N ILE A 133 -7.56 -0.40 9.56
CA ILE A 133 -6.32 0.28 9.94
C ILE A 133 -5.88 1.17 8.78
N GLU A 134 -5.67 2.44 9.05
CA GLU A 134 -5.20 3.44 8.08
C GLU A 134 -3.82 3.96 8.47
N GLY A 135 -2.93 4.09 7.50
CA GLY A 135 -1.69 4.85 7.64
C GLY A 135 -1.80 6.20 6.95
N ARG A 136 -1.28 7.26 7.60
CA ARG A 136 -1.25 8.60 7.00
C ARG A 136 0.10 9.25 7.23
N SER A 137 0.79 9.65 6.15
CA SER A 137 2.04 10.38 6.24
C SER A 137 1.81 11.84 6.63
N ARG A 138 2.78 12.43 7.30
CA ARG A 138 2.83 13.88 7.52
C ARG A 138 2.92 14.60 6.16
N ILE A 139 2.28 15.74 6.05
CA ILE A 139 2.33 16.58 4.84
C ILE A 139 3.80 16.92 4.51
N GLY A 140 4.21 16.65 3.27
CA GLY A 140 5.57 16.87 2.79
C GLY A 140 6.58 15.80 3.19
N GLU A 141 6.15 14.69 3.79
CA GLU A 141 7.02 13.56 4.11
C GLU A 141 7.25 12.67 2.88
N ALA A 142 8.51 12.49 2.50
CA ALA A 142 8.90 11.63 1.37
C ALA A 142 9.23 10.19 1.81
N MET A 143 9.44 9.96 3.12
CA MET A 143 9.87 8.67 3.64
C MET A 143 8.67 7.85 4.15
N THR A 144 7.88 7.30 3.25
CA THR A 144 6.67 6.53 3.55
C THR A 144 6.91 5.04 3.87
N PRO A 145 7.96 4.34 3.37
CA PRO A 145 8.16 2.93 3.66
C PRO A 145 8.21 2.54 5.15
N PRO A 146 8.80 3.33 6.07
CA PRO A 146 8.72 3.02 7.49
C PRO A 146 7.30 3.03 8.06
N ILE A 147 6.44 3.93 7.58
CA ILE A 147 5.02 4.00 7.97
C ILE A 147 4.30 2.73 7.52
N ILE A 148 4.49 2.34 6.25
CA ILE A 148 3.89 1.13 5.67
C ILE A 148 4.34 -0.13 6.42
N ARG A 149 5.63 -0.23 6.77
CA ARG A 149 6.13 -1.36 7.58
C ARG A 149 5.51 -1.42 8.97
N ALA A 150 5.37 -0.29 9.64
CA ALA A 150 4.71 -0.22 10.94
C ALA A 150 3.23 -0.62 10.83
N LEU A 151 2.52 -0.05 9.86
CA LEU A 151 1.13 -0.34 9.56
C LEU A 151 0.89 -1.84 9.35
N LEU A 152 1.64 -2.45 8.42
CA LEU A 152 1.44 -3.85 8.05
C LEU A 152 1.89 -4.82 9.14
N ARG A 153 2.84 -4.45 9.99
CA ARG A 153 3.18 -5.24 11.18
C ARG A 153 1.99 -5.33 12.15
N HIS A 154 1.35 -4.21 12.47
CA HIS A 154 0.16 -4.18 13.34
C HIS A 154 -1.02 -4.92 12.70
N ALA A 155 -1.28 -4.67 11.43
CA ALA A 155 -2.35 -5.31 10.69
C ALA A 155 -2.20 -6.84 10.65
N ARG A 156 -1.00 -7.33 10.37
CA ARG A 156 -0.69 -8.74 10.35
C ARG A 156 -0.88 -9.39 11.73
N GLN A 157 -0.37 -8.77 12.80
CA GLN A 157 -0.58 -9.27 14.16
C GLN A 157 -2.06 -9.34 14.52
N THR A 158 -2.86 -8.35 14.09
CA THR A 158 -4.31 -8.35 14.29
C THR A 158 -4.97 -9.49 13.52
N ALA A 159 -4.63 -9.65 12.22
CA ALA A 159 -5.19 -10.71 11.38
C ALA A 159 -4.81 -12.12 11.90
N GLU A 160 -3.57 -12.33 12.33
CA GLU A 160 -3.10 -13.59 12.93
C GLU A 160 -3.89 -13.93 14.21
N ARG A 161 -4.07 -12.95 15.11
CA ARG A 161 -4.86 -13.12 16.35
C ARG A 161 -6.31 -13.49 16.08
N LEU A 162 -6.90 -12.93 15.03
CA LEU A 162 -8.31 -13.15 14.65
C LEU A 162 -8.50 -14.34 13.71
N GLN A 163 -7.42 -14.98 13.27
CA GLN A 163 -7.43 -16.00 12.21
C GLN A 163 -8.14 -15.50 10.93
N ALA A 164 -7.91 -14.24 10.61
CA ALA A 164 -8.54 -13.50 9.52
C ALA A 164 -7.62 -13.34 8.33
N ASP A 165 -8.21 -13.08 7.16
CA ASP A 165 -7.45 -12.59 6.00
C ASP A 165 -7.04 -11.12 6.21
N LEU A 166 -5.98 -10.69 5.53
CA LEU A 166 -5.55 -9.31 5.50
C LEU A 166 -5.72 -8.77 4.08
N LEU A 167 -6.63 -7.81 3.92
CA LEU A 167 -6.89 -7.10 2.66
C LEU A 167 -6.15 -5.77 2.68
N ILE A 168 -5.18 -5.59 1.78
CA ILE A 168 -4.28 -4.43 1.78
C ILE A 168 -4.54 -3.61 0.52
N ASP A 169 -5.03 -2.39 0.66
CA ASP A 169 -5.07 -1.40 -0.42
C ASP A 169 -3.70 -0.74 -0.55
N ALA A 170 -2.98 -0.99 -1.65
CA ALA A 170 -1.61 -0.54 -1.85
C ALA A 170 -1.53 0.93 -2.30
N PRO A 171 -0.38 1.60 -2.13
CA PRO A 171 -0.08 2.79 -2.92
C PRO A 171 -0.09 2.48 -4.43
N PRO A 172 -0.30 3.46 -5.31
CA PRO A 172 -0.27 3.25 -6.76
C PRO A 172 1.16 3.06 -7.31
N GLY A 173 1.24 2.40 -8.47
CA GLY A 173 2.49 2.23 -9.22
C GLY A 173 3.36 1.07 -8.75
N VAL A 174 4.69 1.18 -8.98
CA VAL A 174 5.69 0.15 -8.69
C VAL A 174 6.87 0.69 -7.88
N SER A 175 6.64 1.73 -7.13
CA SER A 175 7.65 2.42 -6.31
C SER A 175 8.01 1.68 -5.02
N CYS A 176 9.03 2.17 -4.28
CA CYS A 176 9.44 1.59 -3.00
C CYS A 176 8.30 1.37 -1.99
N PRO A 177 7.32 2.28 -1.83
CA PRO A 177 6.15 2.07 -0.99
C PRO A 177 5.36 0.81 -1.34
N VAL A 178 5.04 0.62 -2.62
CA VAL A 178 4.30 -0.56 -3.10
C VAL A 178 5.10 -1.84 -2.88
N MET A 179 6.39 -1.84 -3.21
CA MET A 179 7.25 -3.00 -3.01
C MET A 179 7.43 -3.32 -1.52
N THR A 180 7.40 -2.31 -0.65
CA THR A 180 7.38 -2.50 0.80
C THR A 180 6.08 -3.20 1.23
N ALA A 181 4.93 -2.80 0.70
CA ALA A 181 3.67 -3.48 0.96
C ALA A 181 3.66 -4.91 0.42
N ALA A 182 4.15 -5.12 -0.81
CA ALA A 182 4.22 -6.43 -1.45
C ALA A 182 5.10 -7.43 -0.68
N ALA A 183 6.15 -6.97 0.00
CA ALA A 183 6.98 -7.84 0.84
C ALA A 183 6.18 -8.56 1.94
N HIS A 184 5.08 -7.96 2.40
CA HIS A 184 4.18 -8.50 3.43
C HIS A 184 2.99 -9.30 2.87
N ALA A 185 2.81 -9.34 1.55
CA ALA A 185 1.70 -10.04 0.90
C ALA A 185 2.08 -11.48 0.52
N ASP A 186 1.10 -12.39 0.60
CA ASP A 186 1.19 -13.75 0.08
C ASP A 186 0.87 -13.79 -1.42
N VAL A 187 -0.05 -12.92 -1.86
CA VAL A 187 -0.48 -12.79 -3.25
C VAL A 187 -0.77 -11.32 -3.60
N VAL A 188 -0.54 -10.96 -4.85
CA VAL A 188 -0.86 -9.64 -5.41
C VAL A 188 -2.02 -9.78 -6.40
N VAL A 189 -3.09 -9.02 -6.15
CA VAL A 189 -4.20 -8.85 -7.09
C VAL A 189 -4.00 -7.53 -7.82
N LEU A 190 -3.60 -7.60 -9.10
CA LEU A 190 -3.43 -6.41 -9.93
C LEU A 190 -4.77 -5.95 -10.49
N VAL A 191 -5.19 -4.76 -10.09
CA VAL A 191 -6.37 -4.08 -10.65
C VAL A 191 -5.95 -3.31 -11.89
N VAL A 192 -6.54 -3.65 -13.04
CA VAL A 192 -6.14 -3.11 -14.34
C VAL A 192 -7.32 -2.38 -14.99
N ASP A 193 -7.09 -1.13 -15.37
CA ASP A 193 -7.94 -0.39 -16.30
C ASP A 193 -7.51 -0.79 -17.73
N PRO A 194 -8.37 -1.43 -18.56
CA PRO A 194 -7.96 -2.01 -19.84
C PRO A 194 -7.76 -0.99 -20.97
N THR A 195 -7.45 0.27 -20.65
CA THR A 195 -6.96 1.25 -21.62
C THR A 195 -5.55 0.89 -22.12
N PRO A 196 -5.12 1.37 -23.31
CA PRO A 196 -3.77 1.10 -23.81
C PRO A 196 -2.66 1.47 -22.81
N PHE A 197 -2.78 2.61 -22.11
CA PHE A 197 -1.85 3.02 -21.07
C PHE A 197 -1.93 2.11 -19.85
N GLY A 198 -3.16 1.74 -19.42
CA GLY A 198 -3.36 0.83 -18.28
C GLY A 198 -2.77 -0.55 -18.51
N VAL A 199 -2.86 -1.08 -19.74
CA VAL A 199 -2.23 -2.36 -20.13
C VAL A 199 -0.70 -2.25 -20.13
N HIS A 200 -0.15 -1.11 -20.58
CA HIS A 200 1.29 -0.87 -20.51
C HIS A 200 1.78 -0.87 -19.06
N ASP A 201 1.14 -0.08 -18.20
CA ASP A 201 1.51 0.05 -16.78
C ASP A 201 1.30 -1.27 -16.00
N PHE A 202 0.29 -2.06 -16.39
CA PHE A 202 0.09 -3.41 -15.88
C PHE A 202 1.28 -4.31 -16.16
N LYS A 203 1.82 -4.31 -17.39
CA LYS A 203 2.97 -5.14 -17.75
C LYS A 203 4.22 -4.76 -16.93
N LEU A 204 4.44 -3.48 -16.69
CA LEU A 204 5.54 -3.01 -15.82
C LEU A 204 5.35 -3.48 -14.38
N ALA A 205 4.12 -3.37 -13.86
CA ALA A 205 3.81 -3.83 -12.50
C ALA A 205 3.95 -5.33 -12.35
N LEU A 206 3.44 -6.10 -13.32
CA LEU A 206 3.59 -7.54 -13.37
C LEU A 206 5.06 -7.96 -13.31
N GLN A 207 5.92 -7.35 -14.13
CA GLN A 207 7.35 -7.62 -14.13
C GLN A 207 7.96 -7.38 -12.75
N ALA A 208 7.67 -6.23 -12.12
CA ALA A 208 8.21 -5.89 -10.82
C ALA A 208 7.80 -6.88 -9.72
N PHE A 209 6.53 -7.34 -9.71
CA PHE A 209 6.07 -8.33 -8.73
C PHE A 209 6.60 -9.72 -9.03
N THR A 210 6.76 -10.10 -10.29
CA THR A 210 7.37 -11.36 -10.70
C THR A 210 8.85 -11.41 -10.28
N ASP A 211 9.60 -10.33 -10.49
CA ASP A 211 11.00 -10.20 -10.06
C ASP A 211 11.12 -10.28 -8.52
N ALA A 212 10.07 -9.87 -7.79
CA ALA A 212 9.96 -10.02 -6.34
C ALA A 212 9.43 -11.39 -5.90
N ASN A 213 9.26 -12.36 -6.82
CA ASN A 213 8.72 -13.70 -6.57
C ASN A 213 7.34 -13.68 -5.90
N LYS A 214 6.46 -12.76 -6.31
CA LYS A 214 5.09 -12.71 -5.81
C LYS A 214 4.12 -13.35 -6.80
N PRO A 215 3.25 -14.27 -6.34
CA PRO A 215 2.13 -14.74 -7.13
C PRO A 215 1.24 -13.57 -7.51
N VAL A 216 0.85 -13.49 -8.79
CA VAL A 216 0.02 -12.40 -9.32
C VAL A 216 -1.24 -12.95 -9.96
N ALA A 217 -2.37 -12.33 -9.63
CA ALA A 217 -3.65 -12.53 -10.30
C ALA A 217 -4.22 -11.17 -10.73
N VAL A 218 -5.22 -11.16 -11.61
CA VAL A 218 -5.74 -9.93 -12.23
C VAL A 218 -7.22 -9.76 -11.98
N VAL A 219 -7.62 -8.52 -11.67
CA VAL A 219 -8.98 -8.03 -11.76
C VAL A 219 -9.03 -6.93 -12.81
N ILE A 220 -9.82 -7.12 -13.87
CA ILE A 220 -10.05 -6.11 -14.91
C ILE A 220 -11.18 -5.21 -14.43
N ASN A 221 -10.87 -3.94 -14.16
CA ASN A 221 -11.86 -2.94 -13.81
C ASN A 221 -12.28 -2.15 -15.04
N ARG A 222 -13.48 -1.56 -15.03
CA ARG A 222 -14.06 -0.81 -16.16
C ARG A 222 -14.14 -1.59 -17.46
N SER A 223 -14.36 -2.89 -17.36
CA SER A 223 -14.46 -3.82 -18.50
C SER A 223 -15.71 -3.54 -19.36
N GLY A 224 -15.66 -3.99 -20.62
CA GLY A 224 -16.81 -4.02 -21.52
C GLY A 224 -17.12 -2.71 -22.23
N GLN A 225 -16.24 -1.73 -22.25
CA GLN A 225 -16.40 -0.49 -23.01
C GLN A 225 -15.97 -0.72 -24.48
N ILE A 226 -16.81 -0.25 -25.42
CA ILE A 226 -16.59 -0.44 -26.87
C ILE A 226 -15.29 0.23 -27.32
N GLU A 227 -15.00 1.41 -26.80
CA GLU A 227 -13.85 2.24 -27.17
C GLU A 227 -12.50 1.59 -26.85
N ILE A 228 -12.47 0.70 -25.88
CA ILE A 228 -11.24 0.03 -25.44
C ILE A 228 -11.28 -1.50 -25.65
N ALA A 229 -12.28 -2.00 -26.38
CA ALA A 229 -12.48 -3.46 -26.57
C ALA A 229 -11.25 -4.17 -27.14
N GLN A 230 -10.52 -3.54 -28.07
CA GLN A 230 -9.29 -4.08 -28.64
C GLN A 230 -8.17 -4.17 -27.61
N SER A 231 -8.02 -3.15 -26.76
CA SER A 231 -7.02 -3.13 -25.70
C SER A 231 -7.33 -4.16 -24.60
N GLU A 232 -8.61 -4.31 -24.23
CA GLU A 232 -9.06 -5.34 -23.29
C GLU A 232 -8.82 -6.74 -23.85
N ALA A 233 -9.13 -6.97 -25.13
CA ALA A 233 -8.84 -8.26 -25.78
C ALA A 233 -7.33 -8.58 -25.77
N SER A 234 -6.48 -7.59 -26.05
CA SER A 234 -5.03 -7.74 -25.99
C SER A 234 -4.54 -8.08 -24.57
N LEU A 235 -5.11 -7.46 -23.53
CA LEU A 235 -4.82 -7.77 -22.14
C LEU A 235 -5.18 -9.23 -21.82
N VAL A 236 -6.38 -9.66 -22.22
CA VAL A 236 -6.85 -11.05 -21.98
C VAL A 236 -5.95 -12.06 -22.67
N THR A 237 -5.60 -11.81 -23.94
CA THR A 237 -4.67 -12.67 -24.69
C THR A 237 -3.33 -12.75 -23.98
N PHE A 238 -2.76 -11.63 -23.59
CA PHE A 238 -1.50 -11.58 -22.85
C PHE A 238 -1.55 -12.38 -21.54
N CYS A 239 -2.61 -12.22 -20.74
CA CYS A 239 -2.76 -12.99 -19.50
C CYS A 239 -2.85 -14.49 -19.77
N THR A 240 -3.57 -14.90 -20.83
CA THR A 240 -3.70 -16.30 -21.21
C THR A 240 -2.35 -16.91 -21.65
N GLU A 241 -1.61 -16.20 -22.50
CA GLU A 241 -0.29 -16.64 -22.99
C GLU A 241 0.75 -16.79 -21.87
N HIS A 242 0.63 -15.97 -20.81
CA HIS A 242 1.54 -15.98 -19.67
C HIS A 242 1.00 -16.74 -18.45
N SER A 243 -0.12 -17.46 -18.60
CA SER A 243 -0.79 -18.23 -17.53
C SER A 243 -1.10 -17.37 -16.28
N ILE A 244 -1.47 -16.11 -16.50
CA ILE A 244 -1.85 -15.19 -15.41
C ILE A 244 -3.36 -15.29 -15.20
N PRO A 245 -3.85 -15.67 -14.02
CA PRO A 245 -5.27 -15.84 -13.79
C PRO A 245 -6.01 -14.50 -13.77
N ILE A 246 -7.09 -14.39 -14.55
CA ILE A 246 -8.06 -13.29 -14.48
C ILE A 246 -9.20 -13.74 -13.58
N LEU A 247 -9.25 -13.20 -12.36
CA LEU A 247 -10.20 -13.62 -11.33
C LEU A 247 -11.58 -12.98 -11.49
N ALA A 248 -11.62 -11.73 -11.97
CA ALA A 248 -12.88 -11.02 -12.14
C ALA A 248 -12.81 -9.94 -13.22
N ARG A 249 -13.99 -9.57 -13.72
CA ARG A 249 -14.18 -8.40 -14.58
C ARG A 249 -15.32 -7.55 -14.02
N ILE A 250 -14.98 -6.34 -13.58
CA ILE A 250 -15.92 -5.37 -13.07
C ILE A 250 -16.33 -4.45 -14.23
N PRO A 251 -17.59 -4.42 -14.64
CA PRO A 251 -18.03 -3.63 -15.78
C PRO A 251 -17.92 -2.14 -15.49
N PHE A 252 -17.73 -1.35 -16.53
CA PHE A 252 -17.90 0.10 -16.42
C PHE A 252 -19.39 0.41 -16.22
N ASP A 253 -19.68 1.14 -15.15
CA ASP A 253 -21.01 1.66 -14.83
C ASP A 253 -20.87 3.16 -14.56
N ARG A 254 -21.53 3.97 -15.38
CA ARG A 254 -21.43 5.43 -15.30
C ARG A 254 -22.07 5.99 -14.03
N GLU A 255 -23.19 5.40 -13.61
CA GLU A 255 -23.89 5.83 -12.39
C GLU A 255 -23.05 5.50 -11.15
N ALA A 256 -22.57 4.26 -11.06
CA ALA A 256 -21.68 3.84 -9.98
C ALA A 256 -20.40 4.69 -9.93
N ALA A 257 -19.82 5.03 -11.07
CA ALA A 257 -18.64 5.91 -11.12
C ALA A 257 -18.95 7.34 -10.64
N ALA A 258 -20.10 7.90 -11.00
CA ALA A 258 -20.53 9.23 -10.56
C ALA A 258 -20.76 9.27 -9.04
N HIS A 259 -21.34 8.24 -8.50
CA HIS A 259 -21.59 8.12 -7.06
C HIS A 259 -20.29 7.87 -6.27
N ALA A 260 -19.40 7.01 -6.74
CA ALA A 260 -18.08 6.84 -6.15
C ALA A 260 -17.31 8.17 -6.11
N ALA A 261 -17.41 8.99 -7.15
CA ALA A 261 -16.83 10.34 -7.19
C ALA A 261 -17.47 11.31 -6.16
N SER A 262 -18.68 11.03 -5.68
CA SER A 262 -19.33 11.81 -4.61
C SER A 262 -19.07 11.26 -3.20
N GLY A 263 -18.18 10.27 -3.04
CA GLY A 263 -17.86 9.65 -1.76
C GLY A 263 -18.89 8.66 -1.24
N GLN A 264 -19.80 8.18 -2.13
CA GLN A 264 -20.78 7.17 -1.76
C GLN A 264 -20.19 5.77 -2.00
N HIS A 265 -20.54 4.83 -1.10
CA HIS A 265 -20.06 3.45 -1.22
C HIS A 265 -20.49 2.84 -2.57
N PRO A 266 -19.55 2.25 -3.35
CA PRO A 266 -19.85 1.79 -4.71
C PRO A 266 -20.97 0.76 -4.80
N LEU A 267 -21.26 0.04 -3.75
CA LEU A 267 -22.26 -1.02 -3.72
C LEU A 267 -23.68 -0.58 -3.38
N THR A 268 -23.88 0.65 -2.92
CA THR A 268 -25.23 1.14 -2.59
C THR A 268 -26.06 1.47 -3.81
N LEU A 269 -25.48 1.39 -5.02
CA LEU A 269 -25.91 2.21 -6.15
C LEU A 269 -26.30 1.45 -7.41
N SER A 270 -25.86 0.19 -7.56
CA SER A 270 -26.16 -0.62 -8.72
C SER A 270 -26.26 -2.09 -8.32
N SER A 271 -27.42 -2.71 -8.61
CA SER A 271 -27.58 -4.17 -8.45
C SER A 271 -26.56 -4.93 -9.30
N LEU A 272 -26.22 -4.41 -10.49
CA LEU A 272 -25.23 -5.01 -11.37
C LEU A 272 -23.83 -5.04 -10.71
N TRP A 273 -23.42 -3.96 -10.07
CA TRP A 273 -22.13 -3.93 -9.36
C TRP A 273 -22.15 -4.85 -8.15
N ARG A 274 -23.25 -4.84 -7.39
CA ARG A 274 -23.39 -5.73 -6.24
C ARG A 274 -23.19 -7.19 -6.64
N ASP A 275 -23.93 -7.68 -7.63
CA ASP A 275 -23.83 -9.06 -8.12
C ASP A 275 -22.41 -9.38 -8.65
N ARG A 276 -21.76 -8.42 -9.29
CA ARG A 276 -20.40 -8.59 -9.82
C ARG A 276 -19.36 -8.62 -8.73
N PHE A 277 -19.45 -7.78 -7.72
CA PHE A 277 -18.51 -7.78 -6.59
C PHE A 277 -18.71 -8.98 -5.68
N GLU A 278 -19.95 -9.42 -5.44
CA GLU A 278 -20.23 -10.64 -4.69
C GLU A 278 -19.59 -11.86 -5.36
N LYS A 279 -19.81 -12.03 -6.65
CA LYS A 279 -19.15 -13.10 -7.42
C LYS A 279 -17.63 -12.95 -7.40
N ALA A 280 -17.11 -11.76 -7.65
CA ALA A 280 -15.68 -11.50 -7.71
C ALA A 280 -14.99 -11.79 -6.36
N ALA A 281 -15.61 -11.44 -5.24
CA ALA A 281 -15.07 -11.71 -3.91
C ALA A 281 -14.93 -13.23 -3.66
N LEU A 282 -15.94 -14.01 -4.06
CA LEU A 282 -15.90 -15.48 -3.99
C LEU A 282 -14.82 -16.06 -4.90
N ASP A 283 -14.74 -15.60 -6.15
CA ASP A 283 -13.76 -16.09 -7.13
C ASP A 283 -12.33 -15.79 -6.68
N VAL A 284 -12.07 -14.57 -6.19
CA VAL A 284 -10.76 -14.17 -5.63
C VAL A 284 -10.43 -14.99 -4.39
N ALA A 285 -11.35 -15.10 -3.44
CA ALA A 285 -11.11 -15.84 -2.20
C ALA A 285 -10.86 -17.32 -2.43
N ASN A 286 -11.58 -17.96 -3.37
CA ASN A 286 -11.44 -19.39 -3.69
C ASN A 286 -10.13 -19.67 -4.44
N HIS A 287 -9.74 -18.83 -5.40
CA HIS A 287 -8.47 -18.98 -6.11
C HIS A 287 -7.28 -18.97 -5.14
N ILE A 288 -7.29 -18.01 -4.23
CA ILE A 288 -6.21 -17.82 -3.26
C ILE A 288 -6.08 -19.00 -2.28
N VAL A 289 -7.19 -19.72 -1.98
CA VAL A 289 -7.17 -20.92 -1.11
C VAL A 289 -6.78 -22.17 -1.88
N GLY A 290 -7.19 -22.30 -3.14
CA GLY A 290 -6.90 -23.45 -3.99
C GLY A 290 -5.41 -23.71 -4.21
N ASP A 291 -4.61 -22.65 -4.32
CA ASP A 291 -3.16 -22.73 -4.51
C ASP A 291 -2.37 -23.27 -3.29
N ARG A 292 -3.02 -23.46 -2.12
CA ARG A 292 -2.37 -24.08 -0.94
C ARG A 292 -2.34 -25.60 -0.93
N HIS A 293 -3.04 -26.26 -1.84
CA HIS A 293 -3.20 -27.73 -1.86
C HIS A 293 -2.46 -28.42 -3.02
N VAL A 294 -1.52 -27.70 -3.70
CA VAL A 294 -0.67 -28.29 -4.73
C VAL A 294 0.79 -28.31 -4.32
#